data_e9f43fe1bda5b1d97e733f8f07b4ee8a
#
_entry.id   e9f43fe1bda5b1d97e733f8f07b4ee8a
#
_cell.length_a   1.000
_cell.length_b   1.000
_cell.length_c   1.000
_cell.angle_alpha   90.00
_cell.angle_beta   90.00
_cell.angle_gamma   90.00
#
_symmetry.space_group_name_H-M   'P 1'
#
loop_
_entity.id
_entity.type
_entity.pdbx_description
1 polymer ?
#
loop_
_entity_poly.entity_id
_entity_poly.type
_entity_poly.pdbx_seq_one_letter_code
_entity_poly.pdbx_strand_id
1 'polypeptide(L)'
;MLTNDQARDRATNLVARALKAGADAADAVYVADASTGVQVRLGALEDVQRSEGEEIGLRVFVGRQSASASSSDLSTDALEKLAERAVAMAGQAPEDEFAGLAPEDMLMRDAPRLLDIDDTIDVSPQDLRDRAMAAEDAARAVTGVTNSEGGSASAGRAVIALATSAGFSGGYSGSSHGVSASVLAGEGAGMQRDYIYHSVRHLGDLDDAALIGRNAGERAVVRLNPVRLKSGPMTIVFDPRIGVSLVGHLLGAITGGAIARKTSFLLDALETELFKSGITIIDDPHRLRGHVVRRRRVGVDPGLHPDRHHVERRQDHVQRRDRKPAE
;
A
#
# COMPACT_ATOMS: atom_id res chain seq x y z
N MET A 1 -15.92 7.33 12.05
CA MET A 1 -15.86 6.32 10.97
C MET A 1 -17.03 5.35 11.07
N LEU A 2 -17.56 4.88 9.95
CA LEU A 2 -18.59 3.84 9.89
C LEU A 2 -18.01 2.49 10.34
N THR A 3 -18.89 1.58 10.77
CA THR A 3 -18.52 0.17 10.92
C THR A 3 -18.32 -0.48 9.54
N ASN A 4 -17.66 -1.63 9.49
CA ASN A 4 -17.47 -2.36 8.23
C ASN A 4 -18.81 -2.67 7.52
N ASP A 5 -19.85 -3.02 8.27
CA ASP A 5 -21.17 -3.30 7.71
C ASP A 5 -21.82 -2.04 7.15
N GLN A 6 -21.80 -0.93 7.89
CA GLN A 6 -22.32 0.36 7.42
C GLN A 6 -21.58 0.87 6.18
N ALA A 7 -20.26 0.68 6.13
CA ALA A 7 -19.44 1.04 4.97
C ALA A 7 -19.79 0.21 3.73
N ARG A 8 -19.98 -1.11 3.89
CA ARG A 8 -20.44 -2.00 2.82
C ARG A 8 -21.84 -1.61 2.31
N ASP A 9 -22.77 -1.33 3.23
CA ASP A 9 -24.12 -0.89 2.87
C ASP A 9 -24.07 0.42 2.09
N ARG A 10 -23.20 1.36 2.49
CA ARG A 10 -23.01 2.64 1.80
C ARG A 10 -22.52 2.43 0.38
N ALA A 11 -21.49 1.59 0.18
CA ALA A 11 -20.95 1.26 -1.13
C ALA A 11 -21.99 0.54 -2.00
N THR A 12 -22.71 -0.44 -1.45
CA THR A 12 -23.76 -1.19 -2.16
C THR A 12 -24.91 -0.26 -2.60
N ASN A 13 -25.33 0.65 -1.73
CA ASN A 13 -26.37 1.62 -2.07
C ASN A 13 -25.94 2.56 -3.20
N LEU A 14 -24.66 2.98 -3.25
CA LEU A 14 -24.17 3.84 -4.33
C LEU A 14 -24.11 3.08 -5.66
N VAL A 15 -23.71 1.81 -5.66
CA VAL A 15 -23.77 0.94 -6.85
C VAL A 15 -25.21 0.84 -7.38
N ALA A 16 -26.20 0.61 -6.50
CA ALA A 16 -27.59 0.55 -6.90
C ALA A 16 -28.11 1.87 -7.51
N ARG A 17 -27.66 3.02 -6.99
CA ARG A 17 -28.00 4.34 -7.58
C ARG A 17 -27.37 4.50 -8.96
N ALA A 18 -26.13 4.06 -9.17
CA ALA A 18 -25.48 4.12 -10.47
C ALA A 18 -26.21 3.27 -11.53
N LEU A 19 -26.65 2.07 -11.18
CA LEU A 19 -27.47 1.23 -12.08
C LEU A 19 -28.81 1.89 -12.40
N LYS A 20 -29.47 2.48 -11.38
CA LYS A 20 -30.72 3.23 -11.59
C LYS A 20 -30.51 4.46 -12.50
N ALA A 21 -29.37 5.11 -12.43
CA ALA A 21 -28.99 6.25 -13.27
C ALA A 21 -28.61 5.86 -14.70
N GLY A 22 -28.53 4.56 -15.03
CA GLY A 22 -28.31 4.07 -16.40
C GLY A 22 -26.91 3.48 -16.63
N ALA A 23 -26.15 3.15 -15.60
CA ALA A 23 -24.93 2.38 -15.76
C ALA A 23 -25.25 0.90 -16.06
N ASP A 24 -24.51 0.27 -16.98
CA ASP A 24 -24.59 -1.18 -17.23
C ASP A 24 -23.91 -1.99 -16.12
N ALA A 25 -22.83 -1.44 -15.58
CA ALA A 25 -22.11 -2.00 -14.44
C ALA A 25 -21.46 -0.89 -13.61
N ALA A 26 -21.23 -1.17 -12.32
CA ALA A 26 -20.59 -0.22 -11.43
C ALA A 26 -19.84 -0.91 -10.29
N ASP A 27 -18.82 -0.25 -9.77
CA ASP A 27 -18.25 -0.52 -8.46
C ASP A 27 -18.12 0.76 -7.62
N ALA A 28 -18.18 0.59 -6.30
CA ALA A 28 -18.01 1.69 -5.36
C ALA A 28 -17.08 1.29 -4.23
N VAL A 29 -16.16 2.20 -3.89
CA VAL A 29 -15.22 2.05 -2.78
C VAL A 29 -15.48 3.15 -1.76
N TYR A 30 -15.79 2.77 -0.54
CA TYR A 30 -15.81 3.66 0.61
C TYR A 30 -14.46 3.57 1.33
N VAL A 31 -13.89 4.71 1.68
CA VAL A 31 -12.68 4.82 2.48
C VAL A 31 -12.90 5.85 3.58
N ALA A 32 -12.59 5.48 4.81
CA ALA A 32 -12.48 6.42 5.90
C ALA A 32 -11.17 6.16 6.64
N ASP A 33 -10.49 7.21 7.03
CA ASP A 33 -9.26 7.13 7.81
C ASP A 33 -9.23 8.18 8.92
N ALA A 34 -8.56 7.83 10.00
CA ALA A 34 -8.19 8.75 11.06
C ALA A 34 -6.75 8.45 11.47
N SER A 35 -5.95 9.49 11.59
CA SER A 35 -4.56 9.36 12.00
C SER A 35 -4.12 10.52 12.89
N THR A 36 -3.20 10.21 13.78
CA THR A 36 -2.49 11.20 14.61
C THR A 36 -1.00 10.96 14.42
N GLY A 37 -0.27 12.03 14.13
CA GLY A 37 1.18 12.05 14.02
C GLY A 37 1.77 13.10 14.96
N VAL A 38 2.90 12.79 15.55
CA VAL A 38 3.69 13.72 16.37
C VAL A 38 5.10 13.76 15.84
N GLN A 39 5.61 14.96 15.66
CA GLN A 39 6.99 15.23 15.30
C GLN A 39 7.69 16.03 16.40
N VAL A 40 8.87 15.59 16.76
CA VAL A 40 9.75 16.29 17.69
C VAL A 40 11.06 16.62 16.99
N ARG A 41 11.71 17.71 17.38
CA ARG A 41 13.01 18.08 16.86
C ARG A 41 13.85 18.77 17.93
N LEU A 42 15.10 18.34 18.06
CA LEU A 42 16.06 18.86 19.04
C LEU A 42 15.53 18.86 20.48
N GLY A 43 14.75 17.81 20.81
CA GLY A 43 14.16 17.64 22.13
C GLY A 43 12.90 18.48 22.39
N ALA A 44 12.36 19.16 21.39
CA ALA A 44 11.14 19.96 21.50
C ALA A 44 10.05 19.42 20.58
N LEU A 45 8.79 19.59 20.97
CA LEU A 45 7.64 19.31 20.12
C LEU A 45 7.65 20.30 18.94
N GLU A 46 7.64 19.77 17.71
CA GLU A 46 7.64 20.60 16.49
C GLU A 46 6.25 20.63 15.87
N ASP A 47 5.55 19.48 15.81
CA ASP A 47 4.23 19.42 15.18
C ASP A 47 3.38 18.28 15.78
N VAL A 48 2.07 18.51 15.79
CA VAL A 48 1.04 17.50 16.06
C VAL A 48 -0.02 17.59 14.98
N GLN A 49 -0.10 16.55 14.17
CA GLN A 49 -1.07 16.46 13.09
C GLN A 49 -2.17 15.48 13.45
N ARG A 50 -3.42 15.86 13.21
CA ARG A 50 -4.57 14.96 13.24
C ARG A 50 -5.33 15.11 11.94
N SER A 51 -5.55 14.00 11.28
CA SER A 51 -6.33 13.93 10.05
C SER A 51 -7.48 12.96 10.25
N GLU A 52 -8.66 13.37 9.84
CA GLU A 52 -9.84 12.52 9.75
C GLU A 52 -10.54 12.82 8.43
N GLY A 53 -10.86 11.77 7.68
CA GLY A 53 -11.54 11.93 6.41
C GLY A 53 -12.41 10.72 6.09
N GLU A 54 -13.44 10.97 5.28
CA GLU A 54 -14.19 9.90 4.61
C GLU A 54 -14.52 10.32 3.19
N GLU A 55 -14.48 9.35 2.30
CA GLU A 55 -14.74 9.54 0.87
C GLU A 55 -15.37 8.27 0.29
N ILE A 56 -16.22 8.45 -0.71
CA ILE A 56 -16.71 7.35 -1.52
C ILE A 56 -16.39 7.60 -2.99
N GLY A 57 -15.72 6.64 -3.63
CA GLY A 57 -15.47 6.61 -5.06
C GLY A 57 -16.48 5.70 -5.76
N LEU A 58 -16.93 6.13 -6.92
CA LEU A 58 -17.80 5.39 -7.82
C LEU A 58 -17.14 5.28 -9.18
N ARG A 59 -17.07 4.06 -9.71
CA ARG A 59 -16.73 3.81 -11.12
C ARG A 59 -17.93 3.17 -11.80
N VAL A 60 -18.27 3.68 -12.97
CA VAL A 60 -19.40 3.20 -13.78
C VAL A 60 -18.94 2.80 -15.16
N PHE A 61 -19.67 1.88 -15.76
CA PHE A 61 -19.48 1.42 -17.13
C PHE A 61 -20.78 1.59 -17.91
N VAL A 62 -20.66 2.12 -19.13
CA VAL A 62 -21.75 2.24 -20.12
C VAL A 62 -21.20 1.67 -21.43
N GLY A 63 -21.63 0.49 -21.82
CA GLY A 63 -20.98 -0.27 -22.88
C GLY A 63 -19.51 -0.54 -22.58
N ARG A 64 -18.61 -0.04 -23.44
CA ARG A 64 -17.16 -0.09 -23.28
C ARG A 64 -16.55 1.22 -22.77
N GLN A 65 -17.38 2.14 -22.37
CA GLN A 65 -16.97 3.43 -21.81
C GLN A 65 -17.00 3.37 -20.29
N SER A 66 -16.09 4.07 -19.62
CA SER A 66 -16.07 4.12 -18.16
C SER A 66 -15.69 5.49 -17.64
N ALA A 67 -16.21 5.83 -16.48
CA ALA A 67 -15.80 7.01 -15.73
C ALA A 67 -15.75 6.72 -14.24
N SER A 68 -14.92 7.49 -13.55
CA SER A 68 -14.83 7.46 -12.08
C SER A 68 -15.04 8.86 -11.53
N ALA A 69 -15.76 8.93 -10.42
CA ALA A 69 -15.96 10.16 -9.66
C ALA A 69 -16.00 9.84 -8.17
N SER A 70 -15.66 10.80 -7.31
CA SER A 70 -15.70 10.63 -5.86
C SER A 70 -16.36 11.81 -5.17
N SER A 71 -16.73 11.61 -3.90
CA SER A 71 -17.30 12.63 -3.04
C SER A 71 -16.98 12.36 -1.57
N SER A 72 -16.64 13.41 -0.84
CA SER A 72 -16.60 13.44 0.62
C SER A 72 -17.95 13.84 1.24
N ASP A 73 -18.88 14.38 0.45
CA ASP A 73 -20.27 14.57 0.87
C ASP A 73 -21.04 13.26 0.64
N LEU A 74 -21.40 12.61 1.73
CA LEU A 74 -22.10 11.33 1.74
C LEU A 74 -23.61 11.47 1.95
N SER A 75 -24.15 12.68 1.81
CA SER A 75 -25.61 12.91 1.84
C SER A 75 -26.30 12.19 0.68
N THR A 76 -27.57 11.84 0.89
CA THR A 76 -28.38 11.14 -0.12
C THR A 76 -28.39 11.89 -1.45
N ASP A 77 -28.58 13.19 -1.42
CA ASP A 77 -28.66 14.05 -2.62
C ASP A 77 -27.30 14.14 -3.33
N ALA A 78 -26.19 14.23 -2.58
CA ALA A 78 -24.85 14.26 -3.14
C ALA A 78 -24.51 12.93 -3.85
N LEU A 79 -24.90 11.81 -3.26
CA LEU A 79 -24.66 10.47 -3.84
C LEU A 79 -25.54 10.21 -5.08
N GLU A 80 -26.76 10.73 -5.14
CA GLU A 80 -27.58 10.68 -6.36
C GLU A 80 -26.92 11.48 -7.49
N LYS A 81 -26.54 12.73 -7.22
CA LYS A 81 -25.84 13.58 -8.19
C LYS A 81 -24.50 12.99 -8.63
N LEU A 82 -23.78 12.32 -7.71
CA LEU A 82 -22.53 11.63 -8.03
C LEU A 82 -22.78 10.51 -9.05
N ALA A 83 -23.82 9.70 -8.84
CA ALA A 83 -24.17 8.61 -9.75
C ALA A 83 -24.58 9.13 -11.13
N GLU A 84 -25.47 10.12 -11.20
CA GLU A 84 -25.89 10.73 -12.45
C GLU A 84 -24.71 11.34 -13.22
N ARG A 85 -23.86 12.08 -12.52
CA ARG A 85 -22.67 12.70 -13.10
C ARG A 85 -21.69 11.65 -13.65
N ALA A 86 -21.43 10.57 -12.89
CA ALA A 86 -20.52 9.52 -13.31
C ALA A 86 -21.03 8.82 -14.59
N VAL A 87 -22.33 8.52 -14.66
CA VAL A 87 -22.96 7.92 -15.86
C VAL A 87 -22.87 8.85 -17.05
N ALA A 88 -23.19 10.15 -16.89
CA ALA A 88 -23.05 11.13 -17.96
C ALA A 88 -21.60 11.28 -18.45
N MET A 89 -20.63 11.23 -17.54
CA MET A 89 -19.21 11.26 -17.88
C MET A 89 -18.79 9.99 -18.65
N ALA A 90 -19.25 8.82 -18.23
CA ALA A 90 -18.95 7.56 -18.94
C ALA A 90 -19.45 7.59 -20.38
N GLY A 91 -20.67 8.08 -20.62
CA GLY A 91 -21.22 8.20 -21.97
C GLY A 91 -20.49 9.17 -22.89
N GLN A 92 -19.55 9.97 -22.37
CA GLN A 92 -18.69 10.87 -23.16
C GLN A 92 -17.21 10.40 -23.22
N ALA A 93 -16.88 9.34 -22.47
CA ALA A 93 -15.52 8.79 -22.46
C ALA A 93 -15.23 8.03 -23.78
N PRO A 94 -13.96 7.91 -24.18
CA PRO A 94 -13.60 7.01 -25.28
C PRO A 94 -13.85 5.54 -24.87
N GLU A 95 -14.12 4.69 -25.88
CA GLU A 95 -14.22 3.26 -25.65
C GLU A 95 -12.87 2.65 -25.25
N ASP A 96 -12.90 1.72 -24.31
CA ASP A 96 -11.77 0.90 -23.88
C ASP A 96 -12.18 -0.58 -23.99
N GLU A 97 -11.46 -1.34 -24.79
CA GLU A 97 -11.72 -2.77 -24.98
C GLU A 97 -11.57 -3.59 -23.70
N PHE A 98 -10.86 -3.07 -22.71
CA PHE A 98 -10.64 -3.69 -21.41
C PHE A 98 -11.58 -3.16 -20.31
N ALA A 99 -12.50 -2.25 -20.64
CA ALA A 99 -13.45 -1.72 -19.66
C ALA A 99 -14.40 -2.82 -19.15
N GLY A 100 -14.51 -2.95 -17.85
CA GLY A 100 -15.42 -3.92 -17.21
C GLY A 100 -15.06 -4.23 -15.78
N LEU A 101 -15.98 -4.91 -15.10
CA LEU A 101 -15.75 -5.52 -13.79
C LEU A 101 -14.99 -6.86 -13.94
N ALA A 102 -14.44 -7.34 -12.83
CA ALA A 102 -13.90 -8.69 -12.78
C ALA A 102 -14.97 -9.72 -13.16
N PRO A 103 -14.64 -10.72 -13.98
CA PRO A 103 -15.55 -11.80 -14.31
C PRO A 103 -16.09 -12.51 -13.06
N GLU A 104 -17.30 -13.04 -13.14
CA GLU A 104 -18.02 -13.61 -11.99
C GLU A 104 -17.27 -14.79 -11.35
N ASP A 105 -16.57 -15.59 -12.16
CA ASP A 105 -15.74 -16.71 -11.73
C ASP A 105 -14.47 -16.30 -10.98
N MET A 106 -14.10 -15.02 -11.05
CA MET A 106 -12.98 -14.44 -10.32
C MET A 106 -13.38 -13.73 -9.03
N LEU A 107 -14.66 -13.61 -8.74
CA LEU A 107 -15.12 -12.99 -7.50
C LEU A 107 -14.87 -13.92 -6.31
N MET A 108 -14.40 -13.37 -5.21
CA MET A 108 -14.27 -14.08 -3.94
C MET A 108 -15.66 -14.39 -3.40
N ARG A 109 -15.97 -15.68 -3.24
CA ARG A 109 -17.25 -16.16 -2.71
C ARG A 109 -17.12 -16.78 -1.32
N ASP A 110 -15.90 -17.14 -0.94
CA ASP A 110 -15.61 -17.71 0.38
C ASP A 110 -15.60 -16.59 1.45
N ALA A 111 -15.83 -17.00 2.70
CA ALA A 111 -15.68 -16.10 3.83
C ALA A 111 -14.25 -15.51 3.84
N PRO A 112 -14.11 -14.20 4.08
CA PRO A 112 -12.80 -13.58 4.12
C PRO A 112 -11.94 -14.21 5.21
N ARG A 113 -10.65 -14.44 4.90
CA ARG A 113 -9.69 -14.90 5.91
C ARG A 113 -9.47 -13.81 6.94
N LEU A 114 -9.39 -14.19 8.21
CA LEU A 114 -8.97 -13.29 9.27
C LEU A 114 -7.49 -12.94 9.05
N LEU A 115 -7.21 -11.69 8.74
CA LEU A 115 -5.85 -11.20 8.48
C LEU A 115 -5.19 -10.55 9.71
N ASP A 116 -5.95 -10.34 10.79
CA ASP A 116 -5.48 -9.71 12.04
C ASP A 116 -4.72 -8.38 11.76
N ILE A 117 -5.38 -7.47 11.04
CA ILE A 117 -4.78 -6.21 10.58
C ILE A 117 -5.32 -4.97 11.30
N ASP A 118 -6.19 -5.15 12.28
CA ASP A 118 -6.84 -4.06 13.03
C ASP A 118 -6.53 -4.21 14.52
N ASP A 119 -5.67 -3.34 15.00
CA ASP A 119 -5.35 -3.20 16.42
C ASP A 119 -6.35 -2.22 17.06
N THR A 120 -6.99 -2.65 18.12
CA THR A 120 -7.98 -1.83 18.84
C THR A 120 -7.35 -0.88 19.87
N ILE A 121 -6.01 -0.87 19.99
CA ILE A 121 -5.31 -0.02 20.94
C ILE A 121 -5.44 1.45 20.52
N ASP A 122 -5.96 2.27 21.41
CA ASP A 122 -5.95 3.74 21.26
C ASP A 122 -4.63 4.29 21.79
N VAL A 123 -3.95 5.12 20.98
CA VAL A 123 -2.65 5.70 21.32
C VAL A 123 -2.82 7.21 21.47
N SER A 124 -2.53 7.71 22.68
CA SER A 124 -2.66 9.14 22.94
C SER A 124 -1.55 9.96 22.22
N PRO A 125 -1.79 11.25 21.92
CA PRO A 125 -0.75 12.14 21.42
C PRO A 125 0.49 12.22 22.33
N GLN A 126 0.30 12.04 23.65
CA GLN A 126 1.40 12.02 24.60
C GLN A 126 2.28 10.77 24.41
N ASP A 127 1.67 9.59 24.22
CA ASP A 127 2.42 8.33 23.97
C ASP A 127 3.20 8.44 22.66
N LEU A 128 2.63 9.07 21.63
CA LEU A 128 3.31 9.32 20.35
C LEU A 128 4.49 10.27 20.55
N ARG A 129 4.31 11.35 21.32
CA ARG A 129 5.38 12.29 21.64
C ARG A 129 6.52 11.60 22.37
N ASP A 130 6.23 10.83 23.40
CA ASP A 130 7.25 10.15 24.21
C ASP A 130 8.04 9.15 23.36
N ARG A 131 7.37 8.46 22.45
CA ARG A 131 8.01 7.55 21.49
C ARG A 131 8.88 8.28 20.48
N ALA A 132 8.42 9.40 19.94
CA ALA A 132 9.19 10.24 19.03
C ALA A 132 10.43 10.82 19.71
N MET A 133 10.29 11.29 20.95
CA MET A 133 11.40 11.78 21.77
C MET A 133 12.44 10.68 22.03
N ALA A 134 12.01 9.49 22.45
CA ALA A 134 12.92 8.36 22.69
C ALA A 134 13.71 7.98 21.43
N ALA A 135 13.10 8.02 20.26
CA ALA A 135 13.78 7.76 19.00
C ALA A 135 14.80 8.84 18.68
N GLU A 136 14.42 10.12 18.78
CA GLU A 136 15.34 11.23 18.51
C GLU A 136 16.51 11.29 19.49
N ASP A 137 16.26 11.16 20.80
CA ASP A 137 17.28 11.22 21.83
C ASP A 137 18.32 10.11 21.63
N ALA A 138 17.87 8.89 21.35
CA ALA A 138 18.76 7.77 21.07
C ALA A 138 19.59 7.97 19.78
N ALA A 139 19.02 8.59 18.76
CA ALA A 139 19.75 8.91 17.54
C ALA A 139 20.82 9.99 17.77
N ARG A 140 20.47 11.05 18.50
CA ARG A 140 21.37 12.16 18.87
C ARG A 140 22.49 11.75 19.81
N ALA A 141 22.27 10.72 20.63
CA ALA A 141 23.28 10.17 21.53
C ALA A 141 24.43 9.43 20.83
N VAL A 142 24.26 9.08 19.54
CA VAL A 142 25.31 8.39 18.78
C VAL A 142 26.45 9.37 18.48
N THR A 143 27.66 8.98 18.90
CA THR A 143 28.86 9.78 18.66
C THR A 143 29.08 10.05 17.17
N GLY A 144 29.23 11.31 16.78
CA GLY A 144 29.37 11.74 15.39
C GLY A 144 28.07 12.28 14.77
N VAL A 145 26.94 12.10 15.42
CA VAL A 145 25.70 12.81 15.08
C VAL A 145 25.80 14.26 15.58
N THR A 146 25.56 15.21 14.73
CA THR A 146 25.74 16.64 15.02
C THR A 146 24.45 17.45 14.95
N ASN A 147 23.42 16.90 14.28
CA ASN A 147 22.12 17.57 14.16
C ASN A 147 21.00 16.54 13.97
N SER A 148 19.76 16.99 14.09
CA SER A 148 18.56 16.17 13.93
C SER A 148 17.56 16.84 12.98
N GLU A 149 16.94 16.03 12.12
CA GLU A 149 15.71 16.39 11.40
C GLU A 149 14.47 16.01 12.17
N GLY A 150 14.66 15.30 13.29
CA GLY A 150 13.61 14.94 14.24
C GLY A 150 13.36 13.46 14.37
N GLY A 151 12.55 13.16 15.39
CA GLY A 151 11.86 11.89 15.60
C GLY A 151 10.38 12.06 15.31
N SER A 152 9.74 11.03 14.79
CA SER A 152 8.29 11.04 14.63
C SER A 152 7.66 9.73 15.06
N ALA A 153 6.41 9.82 15.54
CA ALA A 153 5.57 8.65 15.80
C ALA A 153 4.15 8.91 15.33
N SER A 154 3.48 7.86 14.89
CA SER A 154 2.12 7.96 14.36
C SER A 154 1.28 6.74 14.72
N ALA A 155 -0.02 6.95 14.83
CA ALA A 155 -1.04 5.92 14.90
C ALA A 155 -2.20 6.29 13.99
N GLY A 156 -2.80 5.29 13.33
CA GLY A 156 -3.94 5.52 12.47
C GLY A 156 -4.78 4.27 12.31
N ARG A 157 -6.03 4.49 11.89
CA ARG A 157 -6.99 3.43 11.56
C ARG A 157 -7.76 3.81 10.31
N ALA A 158 -8.04 2.83 9.46
CA ALA A 158 -8.85 3.01 8.26
C ALA A 158 -9.94 1.95 8.18
N VAL A 159 -11.07 2.31 7.56
CA VAL A 159 -12.16 1.42 7.16
C VAL A 159 -12.30 1.52 5.66
N ILE A 160 -12.28 0.37 4.97
CA ILE A 160 -12.42 0.28 3.53
C ILE A 160 -13.51 -0.72 3.21
N ALA A 161 -14.43 -0.35 2.30
CA ALA A 161 -15.42 -1.25 1.77
C ALA A 161 -15.53 -1.12 0.25
N LEU A 162 -15.74 -2.24 -0.41
CA LEU A 162 -15.94 -2.34 -1.85
C LEU A 162 -17.25 -3.07 -2.13
N ALA A 163 -18.06 -2.53 -3.02
CA ALA A 163 -19.21 -3.22 -3.60
C ALA A 163 -19.18 -3.13 -5.12
N THR A 164 -19.69 -4.16 -5.79
CA THR A 164 -19.80 -4.23 -7.25
C THR A 164 -21.21 -4.63 -7.67
N SER A 165 -21.63 -4.22 -8.84
CA SER A 165 -22.89 -4.65 -9.45
C SER A 165 -22.90 -6.13 -9.82
N ALA A 166 -21.74 -6.80 -9.86
CA ALA A 166 -21.59 -8.24 -10.04
C ALA A 166 -21.84 -9.06 -8.75
N GLY A 167 -22.29 -8.42 -7.66
CA GLY A 167 -22.69 -9.07 -6.41
C GLY A 167 -21.59 -9.24 -5.38
N PHE A 168 -20.39 -8.71 -5.58
CA PHE A 168 -19.39 -8.67 -4.52
C PHE A 168 -19.69 -7.50 -3.57
N SER A 169 -19.61 -7.77 -2.25
CA SER A 169 -19.62 -6.74 -1.20
C SER A 169 -18.73 -7.21 -0.05
N GLY A 170 -17.66 -6.48 0.20
CA GLY A 170 -16.68 -6.80 1.23
C GLY A 170 -16.11 -5.54 1.86
N GLY A 171 -15.61 -5.66 3.09
CA GLY A 171 -14.99 -4.55 3.80
C GLY A 171 -14.08 -5.04 4.92
N TYR A 172 -13.15 -4.21 5.32
CA TYR A 172 -12.24 -4.46 6.43
C TYR A 172 -11.82 -3.14 7.09
N SER A 173 -11.41 -3.25 8.34
CA SER A 173 -10.68 -2.21 9.04
C SER A 173 -9.22 -2.61 9.22
N GLY A 174 -8.37 -1.64 9.37
CA GLY A 174 -6.96 -1.87 9.62
C GLY A 174 -6.32 -0.70 10.34
N SER A 175 -5.39 -1.01 11.24
CA SER A 175 -4.61 -0.04 11.98
C SER A 175 -3.19 0.11 11.42
N SER A 176 -2.50 1.15 11.87
CA SER A 176 -1.09 1.36 11.60
C SER A 176 -0.43 2.11 12.75
N HIS A 177 0.76 1.66 13.13
CA HIS A 177 1.61 2.32 14.12
C HIS A 177 2.99 2.50 13.52
N GLY A 178 3.58 3.68 13.69
CA GLY A 178 4.87 4.01 13.11
C GLY A 178 5.77 4.77 14.07
N VAL A 179 7.08 4.59 13.90
CA VAL A 179 8.13 5.38 14.55
C VAL A 179 9.28 5.60 13.56
N SER A 180 9.89 6.76 13.60
CA SER A 180 11.07 7.05 12.79
C SER A 180 11.99 8.05 13.47
N ALA A 181 13.27 8.04 13.06
CA ALA A 181 14.23 9.09 13.36
C ALA A 181 15.06 9.40 12.11
N SER A 182 15.40 10.67 11.92
CA SER A 182 16.26 11.15 10.85
C SER A 182 17.29 12.14 11.42
N VAL A 183 18.57 11.88 11.20
CA VAL A 183 19.66 12.66 11.78
C VAL A 183 20.77 12.92 10.78
N LEU A 184 21.61 13.93 11.13
CA LEU A 184 22.79 14.30 10.37
C LEU A 184 24.05 14.02 11.21
N ALA A 185 25.06 13.48 10.54
CA ALA A 185 26.39 13.26 11.10
C ALA A 185 27.42 14.12 10.38
N GLY A 186 28.47 14.54 11.09
CA GLY A 186 29.54 15.39 10.54
C GLY A 186 29.17 16.86 10.44
N GLU A 187 30.06 17.66 9.83
CA GLU A 187 29.93 19.11 9.76
C GLU A 187 30.18 19.63 8.34
N GLY A 188 29.65 20.85 8.05
CA GLY A 188 29.88 21.57 6.81
C GLY A 188 29.48 20.75 5.57
N ALA A 189 30.28 20.84 4.51
CA ALA A 189 30.02 20.13 3.24
C ALA A 189 30.19 18.61 3.33
N GLY A 190 30.72 18.08 4.43
CA GLY A 190 30.89 16.65 4.69
C GLY A 190 29.72 16.00 5.40
N MET A 191 28.69 16.78 5.78
CA MET A 191 27.53 16.24 6.47
C MET A 191 26.86 15.11 5.68
N GLN A 192 26.47 14.09 6.40
CA GLN A 192 25.72 12.94 5.87
C GLN A 192 24.43 12.77 6.67
N ARG A 193 23.38 12.37 5.96
CA ARG A 193 22.05 12.11 6.53
C ARG A 193 21.68 10.66 6.36
N ASP A 194 21.09 10.07 7.39
CA ASP A 194 20.36 8.82 7.26
C ASP A 194 19.17 8.76 8.21
N TYR A 195 18.32 7.78 8.01
CA TYR A 195 17.08 7.61 8.76
C TYR A 195 16.75 6.13 8.91
N ILE A 196 15.95 5.81 9.93
CA ILE A 196 15.28 4.52 10.08
C ILE A 196 13.82 4.78 10.41
N TYR A 197 12.96 3.91 9.92
CA TYR A 197 11.56 3.87 10.30
C TYR A 197 11.10 2.43 10.44
N HIS A 198 10.10 2.21 11.30
CA HIS A 198 9.36 0.96 11.37
C HIS A 198 7.87 1.27 11.40
N SER A 199 7.08 0.46 10.68
CA SER A 199 5.62 0.61 10.62
C SER A 199 4.97 -0.77 10.63
N VAL A 200 3.96 -0.94 11.49
CA VAL A 200 3.28 -2.21 11.75
C VAL A 200 1.78 -2.03 11.88
N ARG A 201 1.04 -3.14 11.90
CA ARG A 201 -0.41 -3.15 12.13
C ARG A 201 -0.74 -3.08 13.61
N HIS A 202 -0.04 -3.82 14.44
CA HIS A 202 -0.26 -3.90 15.87
C HIS A 202 0.85 -3.17 16.62
N LEU A 203 0.49 -2.36 17.61
CA LEU A 203 1.44 -1.61 18.42
C LEU A 203 2.49 -2.51 19.08
N GLY A 204 2.07 -3.71 19.51
CA GLY A 204 2.98 -4.69 20.14
C GLY A 204 4.04 -5.26 19.21
N ASP A 205 3.89 -5.11 17.90
CA ASP A 205 4.88 -5.55 16.89
C ASP A 205 5.84 -4.40 16.49
N LEU A 206 5.66 -3.19 17.05
CA LEU A 206 6.51 -2.04 16.75
C LEU A 206 7.85 -2.18 17.48
N ASP A 207 8.94 -2.00 16.76
CA ASP A 207 10.28 -2.00 17.34
C ASP A 207 10.43 -0.89 18.37
N ASP A 208 11.33 -1.13 19.32
CA ASP A 208 11.69 -0.14 20.35
C ASP A 208 12.17 1.18 19.70
N ALA A 209 11.63 2.29 20.15
CA ALA A 209 11.90 3.59 19.56
C ALA A 209 13.38 4.01 19.72
N ALA A 210 14.00 3.66 20.85
CA ALA A 210 15.42 3.95 21.06
C ALA A 210 16.32 3.09 20.16
N LEU A 211 15.91 1.86 19.83
CA LEU A 211 16.60 1.03 18.85
C LEU A 211 16.53 1.66 17.45
N ILE A 212 15.36 2.12 17.02
CA ILE A 212 15.17 2.82 15.75
C ILE A 212 16.06 4.05 15.68
N GLY A 213 16.07 4.86 16.73
CA GLY A 213 16.89 6.06 16.81
C GLY A 213 18.38 5.75 16.74
N ARG A 214 18.88 4.85 17.55
CA ARG A 214 20.30 4.43 17.54
C ARG A 214 20.73 3.96 16.17
N ASN A 215 19.95 3.10 15.54
CA ASN A 215 20.23 2.60 14.19
C ASN A 215 20.28 3.75 13.15
N ALA A 216 19.41 4.76 13.26
CA ALA A 216 19.45 5.94 12.38
C ALA A 216 20.76 6.72 12.55
N GLY A 217 21.18 6.97 13.80
CA GLY A 217 22.43 7.62 14.13
C GLY A 217 23.67 6.87 13.63
N GLU A 218 23.77 5.58 13.90
CA GLU A 218 24.87 4.74 13.44
C GLU A 218 24.99 4.72 11.91
N ARG A 219 23.87 4.64 11.21
CA ARG A 219 23.84 4.69 9.74
C ARG A 219 24.30 6.06 9.19
N ALA A 220 23.90 7.15 9.81
CA ALA A 220 24.36 8.48 9.40
C ALA A 220 25.88 8.62 9.56
N VAL A 221 26.42 8.11 10.67
CA VAL A 221 27.87 8.13 10.95
C VAL A 221 28.66 7.25 9.97
N VAL A 222 28.17 6.07 9.65
CA VAL A 222 28.83 5.16 8.66
C VAL A 222 28.94 5.80 7.29
N ARG A 223 28.10 6.77 6.94
CA ARG A 223 28.16 7.49 5.65
C ARG A 223 29.20 8.60 5.59
N LEU A 224 29.84 8.93 6.70
CA LEU A 224 30.89 9.98 6.74
C LEU A 224 32.09 9.60 5.86
N ASN A 225 32.78 10.62 5.36
CA ASN A 225 33.96 10.49 4.52
C ASN A 225 33.72 9.63 3.25
N PRO A 226 32.70 9.95 2.44
CA PRO A 226 32.40 9.17 1.24
C PRO A 226 33.57 9.25 0.25
N VAL A 227 33.89 8.10 -0.37
CA VAL A 227 34.92 8.03 -1.40
C VAL A 227 34.29 8.05 -2.80
N ARG A 228 34.97 8.71 -3.75
CA ARG A 228 34.58 8.63 -5.16
C ARG A 228 35.18 7.36 -5.78
N LEU A 229 34.29 6.53 -6.29
CA LEU A 229 34.70 5.36 -7.09
C LEU A 229 34.93 5.79 -8.54
N LYS A 230 35.87 5.12 -9.22
CA LYS A 230 36.05 5.27 -10.67
C LYS A 230 34.90 4.58 -11.41
N SER A 231 34.49 5.19 -12.52
CA SER A 231 33.49 4.56 -13.40
C SER A 231 34.06 3.27 -14.00
N GLY A 232 33.25 2.22 -13.99
CA GLY A 232 33.63 0.91 -14.55
C GLY A 232 32.70 -0.20 -14.06
N PRO A 233 32.84 -1.43 -14.60
CA PRO A 233 32.12 -2.58 -14.11
C PRO A 233 32.47 -2.88 -12.65
N MET A 234 31.43 -3.05 -11.81
CA MET A 234 31.61 -3.38 -10.40
C MET A 234 30.41 -4.15 -9.87
N THR A 235 30.64 -4.93 -8.83
CA THR A 235 29.56 -5.58 -8.09
C THR A 235 28.86 -4.55 -7.21
N ILE A 236 27.52 -4.50 -7.30
CA ILE A 236 26.70 -3.60 -6.50
C ILE A 236 25.89 -4.43 -5.49
N VAL A 237 26.01 -4.08 -4.22
CA VAL A 237 25.17 -4.62 -3.14
C VAL A 237 24.14 -3.58 -2.77
N PHE A 238 22.88 -3.90 -2.93
CA PHE A 238 21.77 -3.01 -2.59
C PHE A 238 21.40 -3.14 -1.12
N ASP A 239 21.31 -2.01 -0.41
CA ASP A 239 20.68 -1.95 0.91
C ASP A 239 19.24 -2.51 0.80
N PRO A 240 18.76 -3.33 1.75
CA PRO A 240 17.41 -3.89 1.71
C PRO A 240 16.30 -2.85 1.51
N ARG A 241 16.46 -1.63 2.02
CA ARG A 241 15.52 -0.52 1.82
C ARG A 241 15.40 -0.10 0.36
N ILE A 242 16.51 -0.18 -0.38
CA ILE A 242 16.55 0.16 -1.81
C ILE A 242 16.24 -1.06 -2.67
N GLY A 243 16.66 -2.26 -2.25
CA GLY A 243 16.43 -3.51 -2.98
C GLY A 243 14.94 -3.77 -3.29
N VAL A 244 14.03 -3.34 -2.39
CA VAL A 244 12.56 -3.42 -2.64
C VAL A 244 12.13 -2.65 -3.88
N SER A 245 12.84 -1.58 -4.27
CA SER A 245 12.50 -0.80 -5.47
C SER A 245 12.66 -1.59 -6.75
N LEU A 246 13.63 -2.50 -6.82
CA LEU A 246 13.82 -3.38 -7.98
C LEU A 246 12.60 -4.28 -8.20
N VAL A 247 12.07 -4.84 -7.11
CA VAL A 247 10.81 -5.60 -7.16
C VAL A 247 9.66 -4.70 -7.57
N GLY A 248 9.62 -3.46 -7.05
CA GLY A 248 8.62 -2.45 -7.41
C GLY A 248 8.61 -2.16 -8.93
N HIS A 249 9.78 -2.01 -9.55
CA HIS A 249 9.89 -1.81 -11.00
C HIS A 249 9.37 -3.00 -11.80
N LEU A 250 9.76 -4.23 -11.43
CA LEU A 250 9.22 -5.43 -12.06
C LEU A 250 7.69 -5.44 -12.03
N LEU A 251 7.15 -5.16 -10.87
CA LEU A 251 5.73 -5.25 -10.64
C LEU A 251 4.95 -4.14 -11.35
N GLY A 252 5.54 -2.95 -11.48
CA GLY A 252 5.01 -1.90 -12.33
C GLY A 252 4.96 -2.33 -13.80
N ALA A 253 6.01 -3.03 -14.26
CA ALA A 253 6.10 -3.50 -15.63
C ALA A 253 5.10 -4.62 -15.98
N ILE A 254 4.74 -5.49 -15.03
CA ILE A 254 3.80 -6.60 -15.27
C ILE A 254 2.33 -6.26 -14.92
N THR A 255 2.00 -4.99 -14.65
CA THR A 255 0.60 -4.61 -14.43
C THR A 255 -0.21 -4.74 -15.73
N GLY A 256 -1.44 -5.24 -15.64
CA GLY A 256 -2.32 -5.34 -16.80
C GLY A 256 -2.46 -4.02 -17.56
N GLY A 257 -2.57 -2.89 -16.84
CA GLY A 257 -2.63 -1.57 -17.45
C GLY A 257 -1.35 -1.14 -18.19
N ALA A 258 -0.15 -1.54 -17.73
CA ALA A 258 1.10 -1.26 -18.46
C ALA A 258 1.19 -2.11 -19.73
N ILE A 259 0.76 -3.36 -19.66
CA ILE A 259 0.72 -4.26 -20.82
C ILE A 259 -0.32 -3.77 -21.84
N ALA A 260 -1.54 -3.47 -21.42
CA ALA A 260 -2.60 -2.99 -22.29
C ALA A 260 -2.22 -1.69 -23.04
N ARG A 261 -1.61 -0.74 -22.34
CA ARG A 261 -1.11 0.51 -22.93
C ARG A 261 0.20 0.37 -23.70
N LYS A 262 0.78 -0.81 -23.77
CA LYS A 262 2.08 -1.09 -24.42
C LYS A 262 3.22 -0.21 -23.90
N THR A 263 3.22 0.12 -22.60
CA THR A 263 4.24 0.94 -21.94
C THR A 263 5.26 0.13 -21.15
N SER A 264 5.13 -1.20 -21.14
CA SER A 264 6.05 -2.11 -20.47
C SER A 264 7.17 -2.58 -21.40
N PHE A 265 8.36 -2.76 -20.85
CA PHE A 265 9.46 -3.48 -21.50
C PHE A 265 9.31 -5.01 -21.45
N LEU A 266 8.27 -5.51 -20.77
CA LEU A 266 7.97 -6.94 -20.60
C LEU A 266 6.71 -7.37 -21.38
N LEU A 267 6.37 -6.71 -22.49
CA LEU A 267 5.17 -6.99 -23.27
C LEU A 267 5.06 -8.46 -23.70
N ASP A 268 6.17 -9.02 -24.17
CA ASP A 268 6.24 -10.37 -24.73
C ASP A 268 6.92 -11.36 -23.76
N ALA A 269 7.02 -11.01 -22.48
CA ALA A 269 7.74 -11.80 -21.49
C ALA A 269 6.84 -12.78 -20.69
N LEU A 270 5.59 -12.98 -21.09
CA LEU A 270 4.71 -13.95 -20.45
C LEU A 270 5.31 -15.36 -20.61
N GLU A 271 5.36 -16.12 -19.52
CA GLU A 271 5.95 -17.47 -19.45
C GLU A 271 7.45 -17.56 -19.77
N THR A 272 8.14 -16.42 -19.78
CA THR A 272 9.60 -16.41 -19.94
C THR A 272 10.32 -16.31 -18.59
N GLU A 273 11.50 -16.92 -18.49
CA GLU A 273 12.35 -16.82 -17.30
C GLU A 273 13.03 -15.44 -17.27
N LEU A 274 12.71 -14.62 -16.28
CA LEU A 274 13.27 -13.26 -16.14
C LEU A 274 14.49 -13.20 -15.23
N PHE A 275 14.66 -14.18 -14.35
CA PHE A 275 15.72 -14.22 -13.37
C PHE A 275 16.40 -15.59 -13.38
N LYS A 276 17.64 -15.63 -12.93
CA LYS A 276 18.36 -16.89 -12.71
C LYS A 276 17.54 -17.79 -11.75
N SER A 277 17.55 -19.09 -12.01
CA SER A 277 16.94 -20.10 -11.15
C SER A 277 17.31 -19.91 -9.67
N GLY A 278 16.37 -20.10 -8.76
CA GLY A 278 16.54 -19.91 -7.31
C GLY A 278 16.06 -18.55 -6.78
N ILE A 279 15.54 -17.65 -7.63
CA ILE A 279 14.88 -16.41 -7.19
C ILE A 279 13.37 -16.59 -7.35
N THR A 280 12.63 -16.46 -6.24
CA THR A 280 11.17 -16.53 -6.23
C THR A 280 10.60 -15.23 -5.66
N ILE A 281 9.65 -14.62 -6.38
CA ILE A 281 8.92 -13.44 -5.94
C ILE A 281 7.47 -13.85 -5.71
N ILE A 282 6.99 -13.70 -4.47
CA ILE A 282 5.65 -14.09 -4.05
C ILE A 282 4.87 -12.83 -3.64
N ASP A 283 3.70 -12.63 -4.25
CA ASP A 283 2.71 -11.66 -3.81
C ASP A 283 1.64 -12.40 -3.00
N ASP A 284 1.66 -12.26 -1.67
CA ASP A 284 0.71 -12.90 -0.75
C ASP A 284 -0.17 -11.84 -0.06
N PRO A 285 -1.38 -11.60 -0.60
CA PRO A 285 -2.33 -10.65 0.00
C PRO A 285 -2.96 -11.18 1.29
N HIS A 286 -2.82 -12.47 1.61
CA HIS A 286 -3.43 -13.10 2.77
C HIS A 286 -2.47 -13.29 3.94
N ARG A 287 -1.34 -12.63 3.93
CA ARG A 287 -0.39 -12.70 5.04
C ARG A 287 -0.98 -12.05 6.29
N LEU A 288 -0.97 -12.80 7.40
CA LEU A 288 -1.36 -12.29 8.73
C LEU A 288 -0.56 -11.03 9.07
N ARG A 289 -1.23 -9.99 9.57
CA ARG A 289 -0.66 -8.68 9.93
C ARG A 289 0.13 -8.03 8.80
N GLY A 290 -0.04 -8.52 7.56
CA GLY A 290 0.59 -7.95 6.39
C GLY A 290 0.07 -6.55 6.09
N HIS A 291 0.87 -5.73 5.40
CA HIS A 291 0.32 -4.49 4.85
C HIS A 291 -0.67 -4.81 3.74
N VAL A 292 -1.84 -4.19 3.79
CA VAL A 292 -2.88 -4.31 2.76
C VAL A 292 -2.38 -3.77 1.41
N VAL A 293 -1.45 -2.82 1.43
CA VAL A 293 -0.75 -2.34 0.25
C VAL A 293 0.46 -3.26 0.01
N ARG A 294 0.24 -4.28 -0.81
CA ARG A 294 1.22 -5.15 -1.49
C ARG A 294 2.62 -5.16 -0.86
N ARG A 295 2.82 -5.92 0.22
CA ARG A 295 4.16 -6.34 0.60
C ARG A 295 4.54 -7.59 -0.21
N ARG A 296 5.55 -7.41 -1.03
CA ARG A 296 6.17 -8.46 -1.83
C ARG A 296 7.39 -8.99 -1.10
N ARG A 297 7.44 -10.29 -0.87
CA ARG A 297 8.67 -10.92 -0.42
C ARG A 297 9.51 -11.28 -1.65
N VAL A 298 10.74 -10.76 -1.68
CA VAL A 298 11.81 -11.39 -2.45
C VAL A 298 12.47 -12.36 -1.48
N GLY A 299 12.35 -13.65 -1.74
CA GLY A 299 13.03 -14.70 -0.98
C GLY A 299 13.98 -15.45 -1.91
N VAL A 300 15.18 -15.70 -1.45
CA VAL A 300 16.02 -16.77 -2.03
C VAL A 300 15.59 -18.04 -1.33
N ASP A 301 15.03 -19.00 -2.07
CA ASP A 301 14.65 -20.29 -1.52
C ASP A 301 15.90 -21.17 -1.42
N PRO A 302 16.34 -21.56 -0.20
CA PRO A 302 17.42 -22.53 -0.03
C PRO A 302 16.93 -23.99 -0.15
N GLY A 303 15.77 -24.22 -0.81
CA GLY A 303 15.41 -25.57 -1.21
C GLY A 303 14.54 -26.38 -0.25
N LEU A 304 13.67 -25.77 0.57
CA LEU A 304 12.65 -26.53 1.31
C LEU A 304 11.60 -25.59 1.94
N HIS A 305 10.40 -25.55 1.38
CA HIS A 305 9.23 -25.10 2.15
C HIS A 305 7.98 -25.92 1.84
N PRO A 306 7.19 -26.29 2.86
CA PRO A 306 6.07 -27.23 2.73
C PRO A 306 4.78 -26.66 2.12
N ASP A 307 4.74 -25.40 1.68
CA ASP A 307 3.53 -24.74 1.18
C ASP A 307 3.42 -24.74 -0.37
N ARG A 308 3.94 -25.78 -1.05
CA ARG A 308 3.77 -25.95 -2.50
C ARG A 308 2.32 -25.98 -2.99
N HIS A 309 1.37 -26.20 -2.11
CA HIS A 309 -0.05 -26.31 -2.50
C HIS A 309 -0.68 -24.96 -2.94
N HIS A 310 -0.11 -23.81 -2.60
CA HIS A 310 -0.66 -22.52 -3.02
C HIS A 310 -0.14 -22.04 -4.39
N VAL A 311 1.07 -22.41 -4.77
CA VAL A 311 1.65 -22.06 -6.06
C VAL A 311 1.01 -22.86 -7.19
N GLU A 312 0.76 -24.15 -6.98
CA GLU A 312 0.13 -25.01 -7.98
C GLU A 312 -1.31 -24.61 -8.34
N ARG A 313 -2.11 -24.12 -7.39
CA ARG A 313 -3.47 -23.65 -7.68
C ARG A 313 -3.52 -22.38 -8.52
N ARG A 314 -2.49 -21.53 -8.48
CA ARG A 314 -2.41 -20.31 -9.34
C ARG A 314 -1.91 -20.62 -10.74
N GLN A 315 -1.00 -21.56 -10.89
CA GLN A 315 -0.57 -22.03 -12.22
C GLN A 315 -1.72 -22.66 -12.99
N ASP A 316 -2.59 -23.44 -12.33
CA ASP A 316 -3.79 -24.02 -12.94
C ASP A 316 -4.80 -22.99 -13.43
N HIS A 317 -4.91 -21.84 -12.78
CA HIS A 317 -5.82 -20.79 -13.21
C HIS A 317 -5.31 -20.00 -14.43
N VAL A 318 -4.01 -19.79 -14.54
CA VAL A 318 -3.41 -19.14 -15.71
C VAL A 318 -3.46 -20.08 -16.92
N GLN A 319 -3.16 -21.38 -16.75
CA GLN A 319 -3.18 -22.36 -17.85
C GLN A 319 -4.58 -22.68 -18.38
N ARG A 320 -5.66 -22.48 -17.58
CA ARG A 320 -7.03 -22.71 -18.07
C ARG A 320 -7.58 -21.60 -18.96
N ARG A 321 -6.98 -20.40 -18.98
CA ARG A 321 -7.45 -19.30 -19.84
C ARG A 321 -7.06 -19.43 -21.29
N ASP A 322 -6.00 -20.15 -21.63
CA ASP A 322 -5.49 -20.24 -23.01
C ASP A 322 -5.97 -21.47 -23.79
N ARG A 323 -6.83 -22.31 -23.21
CA ARG A 323 -7.47 -23.38 -23.96
C ARG A 323 -8.78 -22.88 -24.56
N LYS A 324 -8.71 -22.27 -25.76
CA LYS A 324 -9.87 -22.23 -26.67
C LYS A 324 -10.28 -23.66 -27.00
N PRO A 325 -11.58 -23.98 -27.00
CA PRO A 325 -12.00 -25.27 -27.52
C PRO A 325 -11.62 -25.34 -28.99
N ALA A 326 -10.87 -26.36 -29.36
CA ALA A 326 -10.68 -26.71 -30.76
C ALA A 326 -12.03 -27.18 -31.30
N GLU A 327 -12.44 -26.61 -32.42
CA GLU A 327 -13.51 -27.12 -33.26
C GLU A 327 -13.19 -28.52 -33.75
#